data_816d7602cbfee52995005747857d1fbe
#
_entry.id   816d7602cbfee52995005747857d1fbe
#
_cell.length_a   1.000
_cell.length_b   1.000
_cell.length_c   1.000
_cell.angle_alpha   90.00
_cell.angle_beta   90.00
_cell.angle_gamma   90.00
#
_symmetry.space_group_name_H-M   'P 1'
#
loop_
_entity.id
_entity.type
_entity.pdbx_description
1 polymer ?
#
loop_
_entity_poly.entity_id
_entity_poly.type
_entity_poly.pdbx_seq_one_letter_code
_entity_poly.pdbx_strand_id
1 'polypeptide(L)'
;QAGQTITGSYNTFLGARSGDATTSGDYTTAVGADAYGAVGTGSGNTAIGNRALYINTSGAENVAVGRRAMDAATTGDANVAIGYDALGANTTASDNTAVGHNALLANTTGALNTAVGKSALEANTTADSNNAFGRRALFVNTTGAQNCAFGYLALYQNTTASYNTSVGNSSMQNNTTGAENVAVGFATLDANTTAANNTAVGNEA
;
A
#
# COMPACT_ATOMS: atom_id res chain seq x y z
N GLN A 1 -11.22 -9.60 -26.76
CA GLN A 1 -10.73 -10.97 -26.52
C GLN A 1 -9.80 -10.95 -25.32
N ALA A 2 -9.55 -12.08 -24.67
CA ALA A 2 -8.57 -12.23 -23.60
C ALA A 2 -7.32 -12.92 -24.17
N GLY A 3 -6.11 -12.49 -23.75
CA GLY A 3 -4.87 -13.19 -24.05
C GLY A 3 -4.48 -13.33 -25.51
N GLN A 4 -4.52 -12.27 -26.32
CA GLN A 4 -4.31 -12.39 -27.78
C GLN A 4 -2.87 -12.67 -28.24
N THR A 5 -1.85 -12.32 -27.48
CA THR A 5 -0.43 -12.36 -27.94
C THR A 5 0.49 -13.12 -26.98
N ILE A 6 -0.05 -14.06 -26.20
CA ILE A 6 0.68 -14.74 -25.14
C ILE A 6 1.68 -15.75 -25.70
N THR A 7 2.93 -15.69 -25.24
CA THR A 7 3.94 -16.75 -25.44
C THR A 7 4.30 -17.44 -24.13
N GLY A 8 3.94 -16.85 -22.98
CA GLY A 8 4.11 -17.44 -21.64
C GLY A 8 3.17 -18.61 -21.37
N SER A 9 3.50 -19.42 -20.36
CA SER A 9 2.83 -20.67 -19.99
C SER A 9 2.07 -20.56 -18.68
N TYR A 10 1.09 -21.44 -18.47
CA TYR A 10 0.34 -21.57 -17.21
C TYR A 10 -0.46 -20.32 -16.81
N ASN A 11 -0.96 -19.56 -17.78
CA ASN A 11 -1.72 -18.34 -17.53
C ASN A 11 -3.23 -18.58 -17.59
N THR A 12 -3.99 -17.88 -16.74
CA THR A 12 -5.45 -17.88 -16.73
C THR A 12 -5.98 -16.47 -16.94
N PHE A 13 -6.69 -16.20 -18.04
CA PHE A 13 -7.28 -14.90 -18.35
C PHE A 13 -8.78 -15.01 -18.58
N LEU A 14 -9.56 -14.23 -17.80
CA LEU A 14 -11.01 -14.20 -17.91
C LEU A 14 -11.54 -12.76 -17.89
N GLY A 15 -12.10 -12.29 -18.98
CA GLY A 15 -12.68 -10.96 -19.10
C GLY A 15 -12.26 -10.25 -20.39
N ALA A 16 -12.97 -9.18 -20.74
CA ALA A 16 -12.64 -8.37 -21.90
C ALA A 16 -11.24 -7.74 -21.74
N ARG A 17 -10.35 -7.97 -22.69
CA ARG A 17 -8.96 -7.48 -22.68
C ARG A 17 -8.14 -7.87 -21.43
N SER A 18 -8.51 -8.94 -20.76
CA SER A 18 -7.70 -9.51 -19.68
C SER A 18 -6.44 -10.15 -20.25
N GLY A 19 -5.25 -9.75 -19.80
CA GLY A 19 -3.97 -10.25 -20.31
C GLY A 19 -3.72 -9.97 -21.81
N ASP A 20 -4.37 -8.97 -22.39
CA ASP A 20 -4.44 -8.77 -23.84
C ASP A 20 -3.09 -8.51 -24.50
N ALA A 21 -2.17 -7.87 -23.79
CA ALA A 21 -0.83 -7.56 -24.26
C ALA A 21 0.28 -8.33 -23.52
N THR A 22 -0.05 -9.35 -22.73
CA THR A 22 0.94 -10.21 -22.06
C THR A 22 1.78 -10.96 -23.10
N THR A 23 3.10 -10.80 -23.03
CA THR A 23 3.99 -11.44 -24.02
C THR A 23 4.60 -12.74 -23.49
N SER A 24 5.41 -12.70 -22.43
CA SER A 24 6.19 -13.86 -21.97
C SER A 24 6.07 -14.18 -20.49
N GLY A 25 5.22 -13.48 -19.71
CA GLY A 25 5.00 -13.79 -18.30
C GLY A 25 4.31 -15.15 -18.10
N ASP A 26 4.80 -15.91 -17.13
CA ASP A 26 4.26 -17.23 -16.77
C ASP A 26 3.45 -17.14 -15.44
N TYR A 27 2.61 -18.15 -15.20
CA TYR A 27 1.89 -18.31 -13.91
C TYR A 27 1.04 -17.10 -13.50
N THR A 28 0.50 -16.37 -14.46
CA THR A 28 -0.32 -15.18 -14.21
C THR A 28 -1.81 -15.52 -14.22
N THR A 29 -2.55 -15.06 -13.22
CA THR A 29 -4.01 -15.14 -13.18
C THR A 29 -4.59 -13.73 -13.27
N ALA A 30 -5.38 -13.43 -14.33
CA ALA A 30 -6.05 -12.15 -14.47
C ALA A 30 -7.55 -12.35 -14.78
N VAL A 31 -8.40 -11.82 -13.89
CA VAL A 31 -9.85 -11.92 -13.97
C VAL A 31 -10.49 -10.53 -13.88
N GLY A 32 -11.17 -10.10 -14.93
CA GLY A 32 -11.84 -8.81 -15.01
C GLY A 32 -11.52 -8.06 -16.30
N ALA A 33 -12.37 -7.09 -16.64
CA ALA A 33 -12.08 -6.26 -17.82
C ALA A 33 -10.81 -5.43 -17.59
N ASP A 34 -9.90 -5.43 -18.56
CA ASP A 34 -8.61 -4.76 -18.53
C ASP A 34 -7.67 -5.20 -17.36
N ALA A 35 -7.93 -6.32 -16.70
CA ALA A 35 -7.02 -6.87 -15.70
C ALA A 35 -5.72 -7.31 -16.38
N TYR A 36 -4.54 -6.88 -15.86
CA TYR A 36 -3.22 -7.15 -16.44
C TYR A 36 -3.16 -6.75 -17.94
N GLY A 37 -3.56 -5.50 -18.23
CA GLY A 37 -3.85 -5.06 -19.62
C GLY A 37 -2.65 -4.60 -20.44
N ALA A 38 -1.50 -4.28 -19.82
CA ALA A 38 -0.30 -3.81 -20.52
C ALA A 38 0.61 -4.95 -20.99
N VAL A 39 1.63 -4.62 -21.77
CA VAL A 39 2.65 -5.56 -22.26
C VAL A 39 3.47 -6.08 -21.09
N GLY A 40 3.04 -7.21 -20.52
CA GLY A 40 3.62 -7.78 -19.31
C GLY A 40 4.60 -8.92 -19.60
N THR A 41 5.78 -8.83 -18.99
CA THR A 41 6.78 -9.92 -18.96
C THR A 41 6.95 -10.50 -17.55
N GLY A 42 6.39 -9.86 -16.53
CA GLY A 42 6.44 -10.31 -15.15
C GLY A 42 5.64 -11.58 -14.89
N SER A 43 6.19 -12.49 -14.12
CA SER A 43 5.60 -13.80 -13.81
C SER A 43 4.99 -13.84 -12.41
N GLY A 44 4.11 -14.82 -12.15
CA GLY A 44 3.57 -15.06 -10.82
C GLY A 44 2.55 -14.02 -10.34
N ASN A 45 1.96 -13.23 -11.23
CA ASN A 45 1.04 -12.17 -10.83
C ASN A 45 -0.42 -12.67 -10.71
N THR A 46 -1.14 -12.13 -9.72
CA THR A 46 -2.58 -12.31 -9.57
C THR A 46 -3.29 -10.96 -9.68
N ALA A 47 -4.12 -10.76 -10.69
CA ALA A 47 -4.87 -9.53 -10.95
C ALA A 47 -6.37 -9.82 -11.05
N ILE A 48 -7.14 -9.49 -10.02
CA ILE A 48 -8.59 -9.76 -9.97
C ILE A 48 -9.35 -8.45 -9.79
N GLY A 49 -10.08 -8.02 -10.80
CA GLY A 49 -10.87 -6.80 -10.80
C GLY A 49 -10.66 -5.97 -12.07
N ASN A 50 -11.59 -5.06 -12.35
CA ASN A 50 -11.41 -4.14 -13.48
C ASN A 50 -10.18 -3.27 -13.29
N ARG A 51 -9.25 -3.31 -14.25
CA ARG A 51 -7.96 -2.60 -14.26
C ARG A 51 -7.04 -2.95 -13.06
N ALA A 52 -7.19 -4.11 -12.43
CA ALA A 52 -6.21 -4.59 -11.48
C ALA A 52 -4.88 -4.85 -12.21
N LEU A 53 -3.77 -4.31 -11.69
CA LEU A 53 -2.41 -4.43 -12.24
C LEU A 53 -2.33 -4.03 -13.73
N TYR A 54 -3.03 -2.94 -14.10
CA TYR A 54 -3.34 -2.62 -15.50
C TYR A 54 -2.12 -2.34 -16.37
N ILE A 55 -1.13 -1.57 -15.90
CA ILE A 55 0.03 -1.17 -16.71
C ILE A 55 1.34 -1.88 -16.31
N ASN A 56 1.25 -3.03 -15.64
CA ASN A 56 2.44 -3.79 -15.25
C ASN A 56 3.23 -4.24 -16.47
N THR A 57 4.52 -3.92 -16.51
CA THR A 57 5.43 -4.27 -17.61
C THR A 57 6.35 -5.44 -17.27
N SER A 58 7.01 -5.42 -16.11
CA SER A 58 7.93 -6.48 -15.70
C SER A 58 7.81 -6.89 -14.23
N GLY A 59 6.98 -6.20 -13.43
CA GLY A 59 6.78 -6.54 -12.02
C GLY A 59 6.25 -7.96 -11.85
N ALA A 60 6.85 -8.71 -10.93
CA ALA A 60 6.57 -10.11 -10.67
C ALA A 60 6.02 -10.35 -9.26
N GLU A 61 5.35 -11.49 -9.06
CA GLU A 61 4.89 -11.95 -7.73
C GLU A 61 3.93 -10.97 -7.02
N ASN A 62 3.19 -10.15 -7.78
CA ASN A 62 2.22 -9.20 -7.21
C ASN A 62 0.83 -9.82 -7.11
N VAL A 63 0.12 -9.46 -6.03
CA VAL A 63 -1.29 -9.78 -5.82
C VAL A 63 -2.11 -8.49 -5.81
N ALA A 64 -2.95 -8.28 -6.82
CA ALA A 64 -3.85 -7.13 -6.95
C ALA A 64 -5.31 -7.62 -7.03
N VAL A 65 -6.08 -7.40 -5.98
CA VAL A 65 -7.48 -7.80 -5.89
C VAL A 65 -8.36 -6.60 -5.58
N GLY A 66 -9.14 -6.19 -6.53
CA GLY A 66 -10.02 -5.02 -6.43
C GLY A 66 -9.97 -4.16 -7.70
N ARG A 67 -11.01 -3.36 -7.91
CA ARG A 67 -10.99 -2.39 -9.02
C ARG A 67 -9.84 -1.42 -8.82
N ARG A 68 -8.97 -1.27 -9.84
CA ARG A 68 -7.79 -0.39 -9.86
C ARG A 68 -6.75 -0.67 -8.76
N ALA A 69 -6.76 -1.84 -8.15
CA ALA A 69 -5.65 -2.24 -7.27
C ALA A 69 -4.36 -2.29 -8.11
N MET A 70 -3.31 -1.56 -7.68
CA MET A 70 -2.02 -1.43 -8.38
C MET A 70 -2.15 -1.00 -9.85
N ASP A 71 -3.11 -0.11 -10.16
CA ASP A 71 -3.39 0.32 -11.54
C ASP A 71 -2.17 0.94 -12.25
N ALA A 72 -1.30 1.63 -11.52
CA ALA A 72 -0.11 2.31 -12.03
C ALA A 72 1.21 1.51 -11.89
N ALA A 73 1.19 0.29 -11.35
CA ALA A 73 2.41 -0.50 -11.16
C ALA A 73 3.07 -0.87 -12.49
N THR A 74 4.38 -0.66 -12.58
CA THR A 74 5.16 -0.97 -13.80
C THR A 74 6.19 -2.07 -13.56
N THR A 75 7.05 -1.93 -12.56
CA THR A 75 8.20 -2.83 -12.34
C THR A 75 8.36 -3.30 -10.89
N GLY A 76 7.51 -2.86 -9.97
CA GLY A 76 7.58 -3.29 -8.56
C GLY A 76 7.19 -4.75 -8.37
N ASP A 77 7.93 -5.46 -7.52
CA ASP A 77 7.75 -6.88 -7.25
C ASP A 77 7.16 -7.14 -5.85
N ALA A 78 6.59 -8.32 -5.65
CA ALA A 78 6.19 -8.85 -4.35
C ALA A 78 5.24 -7.93 -3.55
N ASN A 79 4.36 -7.20 -4.22
CA ASN A 79 3.37 -6.36 -3.55
C ASN A 79 2.03 -7.08 -3.39
N VAL A 80 1.35 -6.82 -2.27
CA VAL A 80 -0.03 -7.26 -2.03
C VAL A 80 -0.94 -6.05 -1.95
N ALA A 81 -1.90 -5.93 -2.84
CA ALA A 81 -2.90 -4.85 -2.89
C ALA A 81 -4.32 -5.45 -2.94
N ILE A 82 -5.07 -5.33 -1.86
CA ILE A 82 -6.43 -5.85 -1.76
C ILE A 82 -7.38 -4.72 -1.38
N GLY A 83 -8.21 -4.29 -2.31
CA GLY A 83 -9.18 -3.22 -2.12
C GLY A 83 -9.27 -2.28 -3.33
N TYR A 84 -10.31 -1.45 -3.36
CA TYR A 84 -10.44 -0.40 -4.36
C TYR A 84 -9.28 0.60 -4.23
N ASP A 85 -8.57 0.87 -5.33
CA ASP A 85 -7.41 1.77 -5.40
C ASP A 85 -6.29 1.48 -4.37
N ALA A 86 -6.21 0.26 -3.80
CA ALA A 86 -5.08 -0.12 -2.94
C ALA A 86 -3.78 -0.10 -3.77
N LEU A 87 -2.73 0.59 -3.27
CA LEU A 87 -1.46 0.82 -4.00
C LEU A 87 -1.67 1.41 -5.41
N GLY A 88 -2.73 2.22 -5.60
CA GLY A 88 -3.15 2.67 -6.94
C GLY A 88 -2.09 3.46 -7.70
N ALA A 89 -1.26 4.27 -7.04
CA ALA A 89 -0.20 5.07 -7.65
C ALA A 89 1.19 4.40 -7.63
N ASN A 90 1.32 3.19 -7.10
CA ASN A 90 2.61 2.51 -7.03
C ASN A 90 3.21 2.32 -8.43
N THR A 91 4.44 2.75 -8.64
CA THR A 91 5.11 2.59 -9.93
C THR A 91 6.19 1.52 -9.89
N THR A 92 7.17 1.66 -9.01
CA THR A 92 8.37 0.82 -8.99
C THR A 92 8.67 0.20 -7.62
N ALA A 93 7.89 0.56 -6.59
CA ALA A 93 8.14 0.07 -5.24
C ALA A 93 7.77 -1.41 -5.07
N SER A 94 8.56 -2.11 -4.27
CA SER A 94 8.42 -3.54 -3.97
C SER A 94 8.10 -3.79 -2.50
N ASP A 95 7.68 -5.01 -2.19
CA ASP A 95 7.50 -5.50 -0.83
C ASP A 95 6.48 -4.71 0.02
N ASN A 96 5.46 -4.13 -0.61
CA ASN A 96 4.39 -3.44 0.11
C ASN A 96 3.16 -4.34 0.30
N THR A 97 2.51 -4.21 1.46
CA THR A 97 1.21 -4.83 1.73
C THR A 97 0.16 -3.76 1.98
N ALA A 98 -0.86 -3.66 1.13
CA ALA A 98 -1.97 -2.72 1.25
C ALA A 98 -3.31 -3.47 1.23
N VAL A 99 -4.02 -3.49 2.35
CA VAL A 99 -5.32 -4.14 2.48
C VAL A 99 -6.36 -3.13 2.97
N GLY A 100 -7.25 -2.73 2.08
CA GLY A 100 -8.32 -1.78 2.36
C GLY A 100 -8.54 -0.78 1.21
N HIS A 101 -9.71 -0.15 1.19
CA HIS A 101 -10.03 0.93 0.26
C HIS A 101 -9.02 2.08 0.44
N ASN A 102 -8.32 2.48 -0.62
CA ASN A 102 -7.28 3.52 -0.64
C ASN A 102 -6.09 3.28 0.31
N ALA A 103 -5.81 2.06 0.76
CA ALA A 103 -4.59 1.77 1.51
C ALA A 103 -3.36 2.01 0.62
N LEU A 104 -2.38 2.80 1.09
CA LEU A 104 -1.17 3.20 0.35
C LEU A 104 -1.47 3.82 -1.04
N LEU A 105 -2.59 4.53 -1.19
CA LEU A 105 -3.04 5.02 -2.50
C LEU A 105 -1.99 5.85 -3.23
N ALA A 106 -1.36 6.82 -2.56
CA ALA A 106 -0.42 7.77 -3.17
C ALA A 106 1.03 7.27 -3.24
N ASN A 107 1.30 6.06 -2.75
CA ASN A 107 2.66 5.52 -2.73
C ASN A 107 3.19 5.33 -4.15
N THR A 108 4.35 5.91 -4.45
CA THR A 108 5.00 5.79 -5.77
C THR A 108 6.23 4.89 -5.74
N THR A 109 7.15 5.17 -4.83
CA THR A 109 8.44 4.47 -4.73
C THR A 109 8.80 3.97 -3.33
N GLY A 110 7.97 4.25 -2.31
CA GLY A 110 8.18 3.77 -0.94
C GLY A 110 8.02 2.25 -0.85
N ALA A 111 9.00 1.55 -0.30
CA ALA A 111 9.05 0.11 -0.19
C ALA A 111 8.84 -0.39 1.26
N LEU A 112 8.58 -1.69 1.43
CA LEU A 112 8.52 -2.33 2.74
C LEU A 112 7.43 -1.75 3.68
N ASN A 113 6.37 -1.17 3.13
CA ASN A 113 5.27 -0.63 3.93
C ASN A 113 4.15 -1.64 4.10
N THR A 114 3.55 -1.67 5.29
CA THR A 114 2.34 -2.45 5.56
C THR A 114 1.21 -1.52 5.96
N ALA A 115 0.11 -1.51 5.20
CA ALA A 115 -1.07 -0.70 5.45
C ALA A 115 -2.33 -1.58 5.44
N VAL A 116 -2.94 -1.76 6.59
CA VAL A 116 -4.17 -2.56 6.74
C VAL A 116 -5.27 -1.69 7.35
N GLY A 117 -6.27 -1.40 6.56
CA GLY A 117 -7.42 -0.56 6.93
C GLY A 117 -7.76 0.47 5.87
N LYS A 118 -9.01 0.95 5.88
CA LYS A 118 -9.44 2.00 4.94
C LYS A 118 -8.56 3.24 5.11
N SER A 119 -7.92 3.67 4.03
CA SER A 119 -7.07 4.87 3.99
C SER A 119 -5.87 4.83 4.97
N ALA A 120 -5.37 3.66 5.33
CA ALA A 120 -4.11 3.54 6.05
C ALA A 120 -2.95 3.94 5.12
N LEU A 121 -2.02 4.80 5.58
CA LEU A 121 -0.90 5.35 4.80
C LEU A 121 -1.31 5.96 3.45
N GLU A 122 -2.51 6.54 3.35
CA GLU A 122 -3.06 6.98 2.06
C GLU A 122 -2.17 8.00 1.35
N ALA A 123 -1.55 8.95 2.10
CA ALA A 123 -0.73 10.01 1.54
C ALA A 123 0.76 9.67 1.41
N ASN A 124 1.20 8.46 1.82
CA ASN A 124 2.60 8.06 1.70
C ASN A 124 3.05 8.12 0.25
N THR A 125 4.18 8.74 -0.04
CA THR A 125 4.70 8.85 -1.41
C THR A 125 5.97 8.06 -1.62
N THR A 126 6.98 8.29 -0.81
CA THR A 126 8.32 7.74 -0.99
C THR A 126 8.91 7.12 0.28
N ALA A 127 8.19 7.20 1.41
CA ALA A 127 8.72 6.70 2.68
C ALA A 127 8.63 5.17 2.77
N ASP A 128 9.66 4.59 3.39
CA ASP A 128 9.83 3.16 3.53
C ASP A 128 9.52 2.66 4.95
N SER A 129 9.25 1.37 5.06
CA SER A 129 9.25 0.63 6.33
C SER A 129 8.23 1.14 7.36
N ASN A 130 7.10 1.68 6.94
CA ASN A 130 6.00 2.06 7.83
C ASN A 130 5.01 0.91 8.01
N ASN A 131 4.52 0.75 9.24
CA ASN A 131 3.48 -0.22 9.58
C ASN A 131 2.25 0.51 10.09
N ALA A 132 1.14 0.46 9.37
CA ALA A 132 -0.12 1.11 9.70
C ALA A 132 -1.28 0.11 9.73
N PHE A 133 -1.79 -0.17 10.91
CA PHE A 133 -2.93 -1.05 11.13
C PHE A 133 -4.09 -0.27 11.77
N GLY A 134 -5.12 0.00 11.01
CA GLY A 134 -6.31 0.71 11.45
C GLY A 134 -6.79 1.71 10.40
N ARG A 135 -8.09 2.04 10.47
CA ARG A 135 -8.64 3.06 9.57
C ARG A 135 -7.92 4.39 9.80
N ARG A 136 -7.34 4.96 8.73
CA ARG A 136 -6.58 6.22 8.72
C ARG A 136 -5.37 6.24 9.67
N ALA A 137 -4.78 5.12 10.02
CA ALA A 137 -3.47 5.11 10.68
C ALA A 137 -2.43 5.68 9.71
N LEU A 138 -1.57 6.60 10.18
CA LEU A 138 -0.55 7.32 9.37
C LEU A 138 -1.13 7.99 8.11
N PHE A 139 -2.34 8.50 8.17
CA PHE A 139 -3.09 8.97 7.00
C PHE A 139 -2.38 10.07 6.20
N VAL A 140 -1.80 11.07 6.87
CA VAL A 140 -1.17 12.26 6.25
C VAL A 140 0.33 12.05 6.02
N ASN A 141 0.91 10.92 6.43
CA ASN A 141 2.34 10.68 6.30
C ASN A 141 2.76 10.74 4.83
N THR A 142 3.77 11.53 4.52
CA THR A 142 4.31 11.68 3.16
C THR A 142 5.69 11.06 3.01
N THR A 143 6.63 11.44 3.87
CA THR A 143 8.04 11.04 3.81
C THR A 143 8.61 10.53 5.13
N GLY A 144 7.81 10.50 6.21
CA GLY A 144 8.23 9.90 7.49
C GLY A 144 8.37 8.39 7.38
N ALA A 145 9.51 7.83 7.71
CA ALA A 145 9.83 6.42 7.59
C ALA A 145 9.90 5.70 8.94
N GLN A 146 9.81 4.38 8.92
CA GLN A 146 10.01 3.52 10.10
C GLN A 146 9.07 3.84 11.26
N ASN A 147 7.83 4.22 10.96
CA ASN A 147 6.79 4.43 11.96
C ASN A 147 5.93 3.18 12.12
N CYS A 148 5.47 2.94 13.34
CA CYS A 148 4.58 1.86 13.71
C CYS A 148 3.29 2.44 14.31
N ALA A 149 2.16 2.30 13.64
CA ALA A 149 0.87 2.85 14.05
C ALA A 149 -0.21 1.75 14.08
N PHE A 150 -0.68 1.41 15.26
CA PHE A 150 -1.75 0.43 15.47
C PHE A 150 -2.95 1.09 16.18
N GLY A 151 -4.02 1.32 15.47
CA GLY A 151 -5.26 1.87 15.99
C GLY A 151 -5.95 2.81 15.01
N TYR A 152 -7.24 3.07 15.24
CA TYR A 152 -7.98 4.09 14.51
C TYR A 152 -7.35 5.47 14.77
N LEU A 153 -6.98 6.21 13.71
CA LEU A 153 -6.30 7.51 13.76
C LEU A 153 -4.94 7.53 14.50
N ALA A 154 -4.28 6.40 14.75
CA ALA A 154 -2.94 6.38 15.30
C ALA A 154 -1.96 7.10 14.36
N LEU A 155 -1.18 8.07 14.87
CA LEU A 155 -0.27 8.93 14.10
C LEU A 155 -0.93 9.63 12.89
N TYR A 156 -2.20 9.99 13.00
CA TYR A 156 -3.00 10.49 11.87
C TYR A 156 -2.37 11.71 11.17
N GLN A 157 -1.89 12.72 11.91
CA GLN A 157 -1.32 13.97 11.38
C GLN A 157 0.19 13.89 11.10
N ASN A 158 0.83 12.74 11.29
CA ASN A 158 2.26 12.60 11.01
C ASN A 158 2.54 12.93 9.55
N THR A 159 3.47 13.85 9.27
CA THR A 159 3.82 14.23 7.91
C THR A 159 5.19 13.70 7.50
N THR A 160 6.22 14.04 8.25
CA THR A 160 7.62 13.77 7.92
C THR A 160 8.41 13.11 9.05
N ALA A 161 7.79 12.96 10.24
CA ALA A 161 8.48 12.38 11.38
C ALA A 161 8.68 10.87 11.23
N SER A 162 9.81 10.39 11.72
CA SER A 162 10.23 9.00 11.63
C SER A 162 10.43 8.38 13.02
N TYR A 163 10.51 7.05 13.07
CA TYR A 163 10.83 6.27 14.27
C TYR A 163 9.81 6.40 15.40
N ASN A 164 8.54 6.68 15.09
CA ASN A 164 7.50 6.74 16.11
C ASN A 164 6.79 5.38 16.26
N THR A 165 6.49 5.01 17.50
CA THR A 165 5.64 3.86 17.84
C THR A 165 4.36 4.35 18.52
N SER A 166 3.22 4.11 17.90
CA SER A 166 1.90 4.55 18.34
C SER A 166 0.94 3.37 18.37
N VAL A 167 0.50 2.96 19.53
CA VAL A 167 -0.41 1.83 19.70
C VAL A 167 -1.62 2.28 20.52
N GLY A 168 -2.78 2.32 19.89
CA GLY A 168 -4.03 2.73 20.50
C GLY A 168 -4.88 3.62 19.61
N ASN A 169 -6.18 3.70 19.87
CA ASN A 169 -7.07 4.63 19.18
C ASN A 169 -6.63 6.06 19.49
N SER A 170 -6.46 6.89 18.47
CA SER A 170 -6.02 8.29 18.54
C SER A 170 -4.68 8.52 19.26
N SER A 171 -3.87 7.48 19.48
CA SER A 171 -2.52 7.63 20.02
C SER A 171 -1.66 8.48 19.08
N MET A 172 -1.01 9.52 19.60
CA MET A 172 -0.22 10.53 18.85
C MET A 172 -0.97 11.13 17.65
N GLN A 173 -2.29 11.29 17.76
CA GLN A 173 -3.11 11.71 16.62
C GLN A 173 -2.64 13.02 15.98
N ASN A 174 -2.18 13.99 16.77
CA ASN A 174 -1.81 15.32 16.33
C ASN A 174 -0.30 15.51 16.12
N ASN A 175 0.51 14.46 16.25
CA ASN A 175 1.95 14.54 15.98
C ASN A 175 2.18 14.86 14.51
N THR A 176 2.99 15.87 14.20
CA THR A 176 3.31 16.27 12.83
C THR A 176 4.76 15.98 12.45
N THR A 177 5.71 16.45 13.25
CA THR A 177 7.15 16.36 12.99
C THR A 177 7.97 15.83 14.16
N GLY A 178 7.32 15.51 15.32
CA GLY A 178 8.01 14.90 16.46
C GLY A 178 8.44 13.47 16.17
N ALA A 179 9.71 13.18 16.26
CA ALA A 179 10.29 11.87 15.96
C ALA A 179 10.66 11.08 17.23
N GLU A 180 10.91 9.77 17.07
CA GLU A 180 11.44 8.92 18.15
C GLU A 180 10.54 8.89 19.41
N ASN A 181 9.21 8.99 19.23
CA ASN A 181 8.25 8.91 20.33
C ASN A 181 7.64 7.52 20.45
N VAL A 182 7.36 7.10 21.67
CA VAL A 182 6.63 5.87 21.99
C VAL A 182 5.35 6.23 22.76
N ALA A 183 4.19 5.89 22.21
CA ALA A 183 2.89 6.10 22.85
C ALA A 183 2.05 4.84 22.80
N VAL A 184 1.64 4.34 23.95
CA VAL A 184 0.80 3.13 24.07
C VAL A 184 -0.40 3.41 24.95
N GLY A 185 -1.60 3.37 24.36
CA GLY A 185 -2.87 3.60 25.03
C GLY A 185 -3.82 4.49 24.23
N PHE A 186 -5.06 4.62 24.67
CA PHE A 186 -6.04 5.51 24.08
C PHE A 186 -5.61 6.98 24.25
N ALA A 187 -5.62 7.75 23.17
CA ALA A 187 -5.28 9.19 23.14
C ALA A 187 -3.96 9.55 23.88
N THR A 188 -3.01 8.63 23.91
CA THR A 188 -1.70 8.85 24.53
C THR A 188 -0.85 9.77 23.66
N LEU A 189 -0.21 10.79 24.25
CA LEU A 189 0.55 11.84 23.54
C LEU A 189 -0.25 12.52 22.42
N ASP A 190 -1.56 12.65 22.54
CA ASP A 190 -2.40 13.22 21.48
C ASP A 190 -2.16 14.72 21.29
N ALA A 191 -1.74 15.44 22.35
CA ALA A 191 -1.37 16.85 22.29
C ALA A 191 0.04 17.10 21.76
N ASN A 192 0.88 16.06 21.60
CA ASN A 192 2.22 16.22 21.03
C ASN A 192 2.13 16.56 19.56
N THR A 193 2.79 17.63 19.12
CA THR A 193 2.83 18.02 17.71
C THR A 193 4.23 17.92 17.11
N THR A 194 5.25 18.34 17.83
CA THR A 194 6.62 18.48 17.31
C THR A 194 7.71 17.95 18.26
N ALA A 195 7.37 17.66 19.52
CA ALA A 195 8.38 17.19 20.48
C ALA A 195 8.81 15.74 20.18
N ALA A 196 10.08 15.45 20.39
CA ALA A 196 10.71 14.18 20.12
C ALA A 196 11.20 13.47 21.40
N ASN A 197 11.54 12.18 21.27
CA ASN A 197 12.12 11.38 22.36
C ASN A 197 11.22 11.24 23.61
N ASN A 198 9.91 11.23 23.41
CA ASN A 198 8.97 11.04 24.53
C ASN A 198 8.51 9.59 24.60
N THR A 199 8.32 9.10 25.83
CA THR A 199 7.68 7.80 26.08
C THR A 199 6.52 8.00 27.01
N ALA A 200 5.32 7.58 26.60
CA ALA A 200 4.11 7.58 27.41
C ALA A 200 3.32 6.29 27.26
N VAL A 201 2.83 5.78 28.36
CA VAL A 201 1.99 4.57 28.39
C VAL A 201 0.82 4.83 29.35
N GLY A 202 -0.41 4.67 28.86
CA GLY A 202 -1.61 4.89 29.65
C GLY A 202 -2.78 5.44 28.83
N ASN A 203 -3.90 5.66 29.48
CA ASN A 203 -5.05 6.33 28.88
C ASN A 203 -4.87 7.84 29.02
N GLU A 204 -4.93 8.57 27.92
CA GLU A 204 -4.78 10.05 27.90
C GLU A 204 -3.49 10.55 28.60
N ALA A 205 -2.39 9.79 28.53
CA ALA A 205 -1.11 10.09 29.14
C ALA A 205 -0.24 11.03 28.27
#